data_949703ef82e234f3e68d1bf766ac3d16
#
_entry.id   949703ef82e234f3e68d1bf766ac3d16
#
_cell.length_a   1.000
_cell.length_b   1.000
_cell.length_c   1.000
_cell.angle_alpha   90.00
_cell.angle_beta   90.00
_cell.angle_gamma   90.00
#
_symmetry.space_group_name_H-M   'P 1'
#
loop_
_entity.id
_entity.type
_entity.pdbx_description
1 polymer ?
#
loop_
_entity_poly.entity_id
_entity_poly.type
_entity_poly.pdbx_seq_one_letter_code
_entity_poly.pdbx_strand_id
1 'polypeptide(L)'
;MRRHLTAVRTIAALAFCTWIVDTHGAQTPSRPGTVAPEIMIGKTISEIDCAAAVVGTSIPASVIKEPVAGVTLNPPRWNASTDTAPAHCVIDGAIAPVDQSGGAKAINFRVMLPASWMARAVQLGGGGMNGTIPNLAGGPDGQLLRRGFATYGSDSGHQNGPGFSPGPTDWATNDEAIKNLGYMQLKKTHDAAMAVIERAYRQRPRFSYFVGTSQGGREGLTVAQRYPDDYDGVAANVPIVNFSTLMLAPELIRIQEKPLANWVTRAKVNAIRGEFMHQCDALDGLADGVINNYMACRARFDVSEDANRNPWSGKRCPNNVDPNPADTSAAACLTDGQIATLKLVYSRYRFATPLANGVRTFGMWLPNTDPSGSGLIVDSRFKGQEGAADEASMHGHLGVLGVTGFLMGNPRANPLDYVEGGSFENRRHELSEWLDSTNPDLSRFASRRGKLIVAIGTDDTLASPGAQLDYYQSVLDRMGRGKVDEFARLFVIPQVGHGLRGNNYSVDGEGRTIPVGPIPSVFDRVQLLIDWVERGITPGKSVIVTAGDKSMPMCSYPAFPRYAGGSFSCAER
;
A
#
# COMPACT_ATOMS: atom_id res chain seq x y z
N MET A 1 6.93 79.80 23.83
CA MET A 1 8.09 80.68 23.56
C MET A 1 8.75 80.12 22.31
N ARG A 2 8.53 80.78 21.17
CA ARG A 2 9.38 81.79 20.46
C ARG A 2 10.85 81.30 20.43
N ARG A 3 11.56 81.12 19.33
CA ARG A 3 11.69 81.82 18.05
C ARG A 3 12.68 81.07 17.15
N HIS A 4 12.55 81.09 15.92
CA HIS A 4 13.03 81.80 14.67
C HIS A 4 14.15 80.98 13.98
N LEU A 5 13.89 80.52 12.78
CA LEU A 5 14.27 81.08 11.45
C LEU A 5 15.73 81.60 11.31
N THR A 6 16.50 80.97 10.41
CA THR A 6 17.06 81.73 9.30
C THR A 6 17.57 80.80 8.17
N ALA A 7 17.16 81.09 6.94
CA ALA A 7 17.63 80.53 5.68
C ALA A 7 18.88 81.29 5.21
N VAL A 8 19.83 80.61 4.60
CA VAL A 8 20.83 81.24 3.72
C VAL A 8 20.93 80.44 2.43
N ARG A 9 20.60 81.04 1.34
CA ARG A 9 20.89 80.68 -0.05
C ARG A 9 22.34 81.00 -0.35
N THR A 10 23.06 80.13 -1.07
CA THR A 10 24.14 80.50 -1.94
C THR A 10 24.21 79.65 -3.19
N ILE A 11 24.52 80.30 -4.28
CA ILE A 11 24.36 79.94 -5.69
C ILE A 11 25.65 79.25 -6.22
N ALA A 12 25.48 78.29 -7.05
CA ALA A 12 26.16 77.85 -8.28
C ALA A 12 27.69 77.67 -8.35
N ALA A 13 28.07 76.58 -8.89
CA ALA A 13 29.03 76.45 -10.01
C ALA A 13 28.86 75.11 -10.73
N LEU A 14 28.52 75.15 -12.02
CA LEU A 14 28.54 74.06 -12.93
C LEU A 14 29.98 73.62 -13.23
N ALA A 15 30.31 72.37 -13.05
CA ALA A 15 31.45 71.74 -13.69
C ALA A 15 30.93 70.48 -14.45
N PHE A 16 31.01 70.50 -15.75
CA PHE A 16 30.77 69.41 -16.65
C PHE A 16 31.91 68.38 -16.49
N CYS A 17 31.65 67.22 -15.95
CA CYS A 17 32.49 66.06 -16.10
C CYS A 17 31.71 65.00 -16.91
N THR A 18 32.14 64.75 -18.12
CA THR A 18 31.68 63.68 -18.99
C THR A 18 32.15 62.37 -18.40
N TRP A 19 31.19 61.61 -17.88
CA TRP A 19 31.41 60.20 -17.54
C TRP A 19 30.94 59.33 -18.71
N ILE A 20 31.87 58.57 -19.26
CA ILE A 20 31.60 57.45 -20.19
C ILE A 20 30.84 56.41 -19.37
N VAL A 21 29.59 56.17 -19.72
CA VAL A 21 28.79 55.08 -19.16
C VAL A 21 29.13 53.80 -19.91
N ASP A 22 29.97 52.97 -19.29
CA ASP A 22 30.14 51.58 -19.69
C ASP A 22 28.83 50.85 -19.37
N THR A 23 28.06 50.51 -20.39
CA THR A 23 26.89 49.68 -20.28
C THR A 23 27.31 48.20 -20.17
N HIS A 24 27.70 47.78 -18.98
CA HIS A 24 27.68 46.35 -18.63
C HIS A 24 26.22 45.94 -18.47
N GLY A 25 25.69 45.30 -19.49
CA GLY A 25 24.37 44.69 -19.45
C GLY A 25 24.28 43.67 -18.31
N ALA A 26 23.47 43.98 -17.31
CA ALA A 26 23.06 43.00 -16.31
C ALA A 26 22.35 41.87 -17.03
N GLN A 27 23.01 40.72 -17.16
CA GLN A 27 22.37 39.48 -17.57
C GLN A 27 21.37 39.08 -16.48
N THR A 28 20.10 39.24 -16.77
CA THR A 28 19.03 38.59 -16.02
C THR A 28 19.30 37.07 -16.06
N PRO A 29 19.26 36.35 -14.91
CA PRO A 29 19.39 34.91 -14.93
C PRO A 29 18.26 34.33 -15.80
N SER A 30 18.65 33.69 -16.90
CA SER A 30 17.73 32.91 -17.75
C SER A 30 17.00 31.91 -16.85
N ARG A 31 15.67 31.99 -16.83
CA ARG A 31 14.81 30.90 -16.33
C ARG A 31 15.29 29.58 -16.94
N PRO A 32 15.37 28.49 -16.18
CA PRO A 32 15.60 27.17 -16.78
C PRO A 32 14.53 26.99 -17.85
N GLY A 33 14.99 26.78 -19.09
CA GLY A 33 14.10 26.57 -20.22
C GLY A 33 13.16 25.43 -19.89
N THR A 34 11.86 25.67 -19.99
CA THR A 34 10.86 24.61 -20.11
C THR A 34 11.26 23.83 -21.36
N VAL A 35 11.85 22.63 -21.12
CA VAL A 35 12.04 21.66 -22.20
C VAL A 35 10.65 21.39 -22.74
N ALA A 36 10.42 21.75 -24.01
CA ALA A 36 9.17 21.44 -24.68
C ALA A 36 8.92 19.93 -24.52
N PRO A 37 7.70 19.46 -24.22
CA PRO A 37 7.43 18.06 -24.12
C PRO A 37 7.80 17.41 -25.44
N GLU A 38 8.87 16.62 -25.42
CA GLU A 38 9.30 15.85 -26.58
C GLU A 38 8.13 14.94 -26.96
N ILE A 39 7.62 15.12 -28.18
CA ILE A 39 6.47 14.37 -28.68
C ILE A 39 6.83 12.89 -28.55
N MET A 40 6.10 12.16 -27.71
CA MET A 40 6.29 10.71 -27.57
C MET A 40 5.90 10.08 -28.91
N ILE A 41 6.89 9.62 -29.67
CA ILE A 41 6.65 8.89 -30.91
C ILE A 41 6.24 7.47 -30.49
N GLY A 42 4.94 7.23 -30.48
CA GLY A 42 4.37 5.90 -30.29
C GLY A 42 4.83 4.98 -31.44
N LYS A 43 4.88 3.68 -31.14
CA LYS A 43 5.11 2.66 -32.17
C LYS A 43 3.87 1.81 -32.36
N THR A 44 3.67 1.38 -33.61
CA THR A 44 2.60 0.44 -33.94
C THR A 44 3.18 -0.92 -34.27
N ILE A 45 2.47 -1.97 -33.87
CA ILE A 45 2.68 -3.35 -34.29
C ILE A 45 1.39 -3.91 -34.85
N SER A 46 1.52 -4.91 -35.71
CA SER A 46 0.42 -5.64 -36.34
C SER A 46 0.48 -7.13 -35.99
N GLU A 47 -0.43 -7.90 -36.51
CA GLU A 47 -0.45 -9.35 -36.34
C GLU A 47 0.85 -10.03 -36.84
N ILE A 48 1.46 -9.51 -37.89
CA ILE A 48 2.72 -10.05 -38.44
C ILE A 48 3.87 -9.88 -37.44
N ASP A 49 3.87 -8.79 -36.69
CA ASP A 49 4.87 -8.53 -35.65
C ASP A 49 4.66 -9.40 -34.39
N CYS A 50 3.45 -9.92 -34.22
CA CYS A 50 3.06 -10.84 -33.14
C CYS A 50 3.39 -12.29 -33.50
N ALA A 51 4.65 -12.57 -33.77
CA ALA A 51 5.10 -13.89 -34.23
C ALA A 51 6.35 -14.37 -33.47
N ALA A 52 6.51 -15.69 -33.33
CA ALA A 52 7.67 -16.29 -32.68
C ALA A 52 9.00 -15.92 -33.38
N ALA A 53 8.97 -15.66 -34.69
CA ALA A 53 10.13 -15.18 -35.41
C ALA A 53 10.61 -13.79 -34.94
N VAL A 54 9.72 -12.97 -34.39
CA VAL A 54 10.02 -11.62 -33.85
C VAL A 54 10.39 -11.68 -32.39
N VAL A 55 9.52 -12.28 -31.52
CA VAL A 55 9.70 -12.24 -30.08
C VAL A 55 10.59 -13.37 -29.55
N GLY A 56 10.84 -14.42 -30.36
CA GLY A 56 11.62 -15.61 -29.97
C GLY A 56 10.78 -16.63 -29.21
N THR A 57 11.41 -17.76 -28.86
CA THR A 57 10.83 -18.87 -28.09
C THR A 57 11.44 -19.02 -26.71
N SER A 58 12.49 -18.25 -26.39
CA SER A 58 13.18 -18.23 -25.10
C SER A 58 13.88 -16.91 -24.86
N ILE A 59 14.24 -16.69 -23.60
CA ILE A 59 15.09 -15.55 -23.18
C ILE A 59 16.31 -16.16 -22.48
N PRO A 60 17.54 -15.74 -22.84
CA PRO A 60 18.74 -16.23 -22.15
C PRO A 60 18.71 -15.93 -20.65
N ALA A 61 19.08 -16.89 -19.81
CA ALA A 61 19.12 -16.70 -18.36
C ALA A 61 19.99 -15.50 -17.93
N SER A 62 21.04 -15.18 -18.69
CA SER A 62 21.91 -14.02 -18.45
C SER A 62 21.24 -12.65 -18.57
N VAL A 63 20.07 -12.58 -19.19
CA VAL A 63 19.25 -11.35 -19.27
C VAL A 63 18.54 -11.08 -17.96
N ILE A 64 18.21 -12.14 -17.21
CA ILE A 64 17.50 -12.06 -15.95
C ILE A 64 18.51 -11.82 -14.82
N LYS A 65 18.30 -10.78 -13.99
CA LYS A 65 19.25 -10.39 -12.95
C LYS A 65 19.10 -11.21 -11.65
N GLU A 66 17.96 -11.83 -11.45
CA GLU A 66 17.78 -12.80 -10.37
C GLU A 66 18.03 -14.23 -10.87
N PRO A 67 18.44 -15.18 -10.02
CA PRO A 67 18.77 -16.55 -10.43
C PRO A 67 17.58 -17.27 -11.07
N VAL A 68 17.80 -17.84 -12.27
CA VAL A 68 16.82 -18.66 -13.01
C VAL A 68 17.53 -19.80 -13.75
N ALA A 69 16.86 -20.94 -13.92
CA ALA A 69 17.36 -22.03 -14.73
C ALA A 69 17.12 -21.82 -16.24
N GLY A 70 16.10 -21.04 -16.60
CA GLY A 70 15.78 -20.69 -17.99
C GLY A 70 14.45 -19.98 -18.10
N VAL A 71 14.21 -19.39 -19.29
CA VAL A 71 12.93 -18.72 -19.60
C VAL A 71 12.44 -19.19 -20.96
N THR A 72 11.23 -19.73 -21.01
CA THR A 72 10.56 -20.16 -22.23
C THR A 72 9.39 -19.23 -22.56
N LEU A 73 9.14 -19.04 -23.84
CA LEU A 73 8.00 -18.26 -24.35
C LEU A 73 7.10 -19.18 -25.18
N ASN A 74 5.82 -19.09 -24.95
CA ASN A 74 4.82 -19.75 -25.76
C ASN A 74 4.62 -19.01 -27.08
N PRO A 75 4.07 -19.63 -28.13
CA PRO A 75 3.73 -18.93 -29.36
C PRO A 75 2.86 -17.70 -29.09
N PRO A 76 3.23 -16.53 -29.59
CA PRO A 76 2.43 -15.31 -29.45
C PRO A 76 1.03 -15.45 -30.06
N ARG A 77 0.08 -14.72 -29.48
CA ARG A 77 -1.31 -14.69 -29.98
C ARG A 77 -1.75 -13.26 -30.22
N TRP A 78 -2.19 -12.98 -31.44
CA TRP A 78 -2.81 -11.70 -31.78
C TRP A 78 -4.29 -11.71 -31.39
N ASN A 79 -4.74 -10.62 -30.77
CA ASN A 79 -6.14 -10.36 -30.47
C ASN A 79 -6.58 -9.08 -31.20
N ALA A 80 -7.57 -9.19 -32.06
CA ALA A 80 -8.18 -8.05 -32.71
C ALA A 80 -8.86 -7.13 -31.67
N SER A 81 -9.06 -5.86 -32.05
CA SER A 81 -9.77 -4.91 -31.21
C SER A 81 -11.21 -5.34 -30.92
N THR A 82 -11.64 -5.14 -29.69
CA THR A 82 -13.03 -5.31 -29.21
C THR A 82 -13.50 -4.04 -28.51
N ASP A 83 -14.78 -4.00 -28.12
CA ASP A 83 -15.31 -2.88 -27.32
C ASP A 83 -14.59 -2.71 -25.97
N THR A 84 -14.06 -3.82 -25.43
CA THR A 84 -13.42 -3.85 -24.09
C THR A 84 -11.90 -3.78 -24.13
N ALA A 85 -11.23 -4.13 -25.22
CA ALA A 85 -9.78 -4.12 -25.34
C ALA A 85 -9.32 -3.64 -26.73
N PRO A 86 -8.19 -2.91 -26.85
CA PRO A 86 -7.57 -2.55 -28.13
C PRO A 86 -6.98 -3.80 -28.79
N ALA A 87 -6.65 -3.73 -30.08
CA ALA A 87 -5.86 -4.77 -30.72
C ALA A 87 -4.50 -4.90 -30.02
N HIS A 88 -4.07 -6.14 -29.74
CA HIS A 88 -2.85 -6.40 -28.97
C HIS A 88 -2.29 -7.80 -29.20
N CYS A 89 -1.00 -7.96 -28.97
CA CYS A 89 -0.29 -9.23 -28.94
C CYS A 89 -0.17 -9.73 -27.50
N VAL A 90 -0.44 -11.01 -27.25
CA VAL A 90 -0.28 -11.68 -25.95
C VAL A 90 0.85 -12.69 -26.05
N ILE A 91 1.81 -12.58 -25.15
CA ILE A 91 2.93 -13.50 -25.00
C ILE A 91 2.88 -14.08 -23.58
N ASP A 92 2.69 -15.37 -23.47
CA ASP A 92 2.81 -16.13 -22.24
C ASP A 92 4.21 -16.76 -22.15
N GLY A 93 4.73 -16.90 -20.94
CA GLY A 93 6.01 -17.55 -20.71
C GLY A 93 6.13 -18.15 -19.33
N ALA A 94 7.19 -18.91 -19.12
CA ALA A 94 7.51 -19.55 -17.86
C ALA A 94 9.00 -19.35 -17.52
N ILE A 95 9.28 -18.95 -16.28
CA ILE A 95 10.62 -18.79 -15.72
C ILE A 95 10.89 -19.98 -14.81
N ALA A 96 11.83 -20.84 -15.19
CA ALA A 96 12.14 -22.04 -14.45
C ALA A 96 12.94 -21.71 -13.17
N PRO A 97 12.61 -22.32 -12.01
CA PRO A 97 13.36 -22.15 -10.77
C PRO A 97 14.74 -22.80 -10.86
N VAL A 98 15.66 -22.34 -10.02
CA VAL A 98 16.98 -22.98 -9.86
C VAL A 98 16.87 -24.23 -9.02
N ASP A 99 16.01 -24.23 -8.01
CA ASP A 99 15.75 -25.38 -7.17
C ASP A 99 15.00 -26.49 -7.93
N GLN A 100 15.67 -27.62 -8.08
CA GLN A 100 15.13 -28.81 -8.78
C GLN A 100 14.44 -29.81 -7.84
N SER A 101 14.28 -29.49 -6.56
CA SER A 101 13.61 -30.37 -5.57
C SER A 101 12.11 -30.58 -5.86
N GLY A 102 11.53 -29.70 -6.69
CA GLY A 102 10.10 -29.71 -7.01
C GLY A 102 9.25 -28.85 -6.06
N GLY A 103 9.81 -28.31 -4.98
CA GLY A 103 9.12 -27.37 -4.08
C GLY A 103 8.89 -26.01 -4.74
N ALA A 104 9.90 -25.48 -5.42
CA ALA A 104 9.73 -24.28 -6.24
C ALA A 104 9.08 -24.63 -7.58
N LYS A 105 8.06 -23.88 -7.98
CA LYS A 105 7.40 -24.01 -9.29
C LYS A 105 7.88 -22.94 -10.25
N ALA A 106 7.64 -23.14 -11.56
CA ALA A 106 7.90 -22.12 -12.54
C ALA A 106 7.03 -20.87 -12.29
N ILE A 107 7.59 -19.69 -12.49
CA ILE A 107 6.84 -18.45 -12.50
C ILE A 107 6.20 -18.31 -13.88
N ASN A 108 4.88 -18.45 -13.98
CA ASN A 108 4.17 -18.13 -15.20
C ASN A 108 3.95 -16.63 -15.29
N PHE A 109 4.22 -16.06 -16.46
CA PHE A 109 4.04 -14.64 -16.70
C PHE A 109 3.36 -14.39 -18.03
N ARG A 110 2.79 -13.21 -18.15
CA ARG A 110 2.17 -12.72 -19.39
C ARG A 110 2.62 -11.31 -19.69
N VAL A 111 2.85 -11.02 -20.97
CA VAL A 111 3.09 -9.69 -21.53
C VAL A 111 2.00 -9.41 -22.56
N MET A 112 1.35 -8.26 -22.47
CA MET A 112 0.37 -7.79 -23.44
C MET A 112 0.91 -6.52 -24.10
N LEU A 113 1.02 -6.54 -25.41
CA LEU A 113 1.60 -5.48 -26.23
C LEU A 113 0.51 -4.81 -27.07
N PRO A 114 0.09 -3.56 -26.78
CA PRO A 114 -0.94 -2.88 -27.56
C PRO A 114 -0.46 -2.60 -28.99
N ALA A 115 -1.36 -2.71 -29.97
CA ALA A 115 -1.06 -2.35 -31.35
C ALA A 115 -0.52 -0.92 -31.48
N SER A 116 -1.07 0.02 -30.71
CA SER A 116 -0.60 1.41 -30.63
C SER A 116 0.08 1.64 -29.28
N TRP A 117 1.41 1.51 -29.25
CA TRP A 117 2.22 1.63 -28.04
C TRP A 117 2.74 3.05 -27.85
N MET A 118 2.62 3.58 -26.64
CA MET A 118 3.04 4.93 -26.26
C MET A 118 4.40 4.98 -25.54
N ALA A 119 5.30 4.02 -25.84
CA ALA A 119 6.61 3.88 -25.20
C ALA A 119 6.54 3.80 -23.66
N ARG A 120 5.48 3.24 -23.12
CA ARG A 120 5.24 3.01 -21.69
C ARG A 120 5.10 1.54 -21.40
N ALA A 121 5.66 1.10 -20.28
CA ALA A 121 5.47 -0.24 -19.76
C ALA A 121 4.95 -0.18 -18.32
N VAL A 122 4.13 -1.14 -17.91
CA VAL A 122 3.65 -1.25 -16.54
C VAL A 122 3.59 -2.69 -16.08
N GLN A 123 4.26 -2.96 -14.97
CA GLN A 123 4.07 -4.19 -14.22
C GLN A 123 2.89 -4.05 -13.29
N LEU A 124 1.96 -5.00 -13.37
CA LEU A 124 0.83 -5.07 -12.46
C LEU A 124 1.13 -6.08 -11.35
N GLY A 125 0.94 -5.64 -10.11
CA GLY A 125 1.13 -6.48 -8.93
C GLY A 125 -0.01 -7.48 -8.75
N GLY A 126 0.29 -8.57 -8.05
CA GLY A 126 -0.68 -9.61 -7.73
C GLY A 126 -1.60 -9.26 -6.56
N GLY A 127 -2.35 -10.21 -6.08
CA GLY A 127 -3.26 -10.08 -4.95
C GLY A 127 -3.21 -11.27 -4.00
N GLY A 128 -3.60 -11.10 -2.75
CA GLY A 128 -3.57 -12.13 -1.73
C GLY A 128 -2.16 -12.65 -1.51
N MET A 129 -1.96 -13.95 -1.63
CA MET A 129 -0.63 -14.57 -1.66
C MET A 129 -0.17 -14.85 -3.11
N ASN A 130 -0.70 -14.15 -4.10
CA ASN A 130 -0.54 -14.34 -5.54
C ASN A 130 -1.04 -15.73 -6.04
N GLY A 131 -0.28 -16.45 -6.85
CA GLY A 131 -0.72 -17.73 -7.43
C GLY A 131 -1.56 -17.60 -8.69
N THR A 132 -1.78 -16.37 -9.17
CA THR A 132 -2.49 -16.06 -10.41
C THR A 132 -1.85 -14.85 -11.09
N ILE A 133 -1.85 -14.84 -12.42
CA ILE A 133 -1.45 -13.66 -13.20
C ILE A 133 -2.56 -12.59 -13.05
N PRO A 134 -2.23 -11.33 -12.71
CA PRO A 134 -3.23 -10.27 -12.58
C PRO A 134 -3.92 -9.97 -13.91
N ASN A 135 -5.07 -9.28 -13.85
CA ASN A 135 -5.77 -8.84 -15.06
C ASN A 135 -4.99 -7.70 -15.75
N LEU A 136 -4.31 -8.03 -16.84
CA LEU A 136 -3.45 -7.11 -17.58
C LEU A 136 -4.20 -6.25 -18.61
N ALA A 137 -5.42 -6.63 -19.01
CA ALA A 137 -6.20 -5.94 -20.04
C ALA A 137 -6.99 -4.75 -19.50
N GLY A 138 -7.37 -4.82 -18.24
CA GLY A 138 -8.20 -3.81 -17.61
C GLY A 138 -8.19 -3.97 -16.09
N GLY A 139 -8.91 -3.10 -15.41
CA GLY A 139 -9.00 -3.12 -13.95
C GLY A 139 -9.34 -1.73 -13.44
N PRO A 140 -9.44 -1.55 -12.11
CA PRO A 140 -9.78 -0.27 -11.50
C PRO A 140 -8.78 0.86 -11.81
N ASP A 141 -7.59 0.51 -12.30
CA ASP A 141 -6.50 1.46 -12.60
C ASP A 141 -6.53 2.01 -14.03
N GLY A 142 -7.66 1.94 -14.73
CA GLY A 142 -7.91 2.75 -15.90
C GLY A 142 -7.49 2.16 -17.24
N GLN A 143 -7.68 0.86 -17.44
CA GLN A 143 -7.49 0.24 -18.75
C GLN A 143 -6.14 0.62 -19.41
N LEU A 144 -5.04 0.34 -18.70
CA LEU A 144 -3.70 0.79 -19.10
C LEU A 144 -3.28 0.31 -20.48
N LEU A 145 -3.70 -0.91 -20.89
CA LEU A 145 -3.48 -1.41 -22.24
C LEU A 145 -4.12 -0.49 -23.29
N ARG A 146 -5.37 0.01 -23.07
CA ARG A 146 -6.06 0.96 -23.93
C ARG A 146 -5.36 2.33 -23.97
N ARG A 147 -4.67 2.71 -22.87
CA ARG A 147 -3.87 3.93 -22.79
C ARG A 147 -2.48 3.78 -23.43
N GLY A 148 -2.23 2.68 -24.17
CA GLY A 148 -1.00 2.43 -24.90
C GLY A 148 0.17 1.93 -24.05
N PHE A 149 -0.08 1.35 -22.88
CA PHE A 149 0.96 0.69 -22.08
C PHE A 149 1.16 -0.76 -22.52
N ALA A 150 2.39 -1.21 -22.64
CA ALA A 150 2.71 -2.62 -22.57
C ALA A 150 2.51 -3.07 -21.11
N THR A 151 1.61 -4.02 -20.87
CA THR A 151 1.27 -4.48 -19.53
C THR A 151 1.81 -5.89 -19.28
N TYR A 152 2.30 -6.18 -18.07
CA TYR A 152 2.83 -7.49 -17.72
C TYR A 152 2.69 -7.78 -16.23
N GLY A 153 2.75 -9.07 -15.89
CA GLY A 153 2.68 -9.58 -14.52
C GLY A 153 2.84 -11.09 -14.49
N SER A 154 2.91 -11.65 -13.29
CA SER A 154 3.13 -13.08 -13.07
C SER A 154 2.30 -13.64 -11.93
N ASP A 155 2.32 -14.98 -11.79
CA ASP A 155 1.69 -15.72 -10.70
C ASP A 155 2.60 -15.90 -9.47
N SER A 156 3.77 -15.29 -9.46
CA SER A 156 4.77 -15.33 -8.39
C SER A 156 5.46 -16.70 -8.14
N GLY A 157 5.22 -17.70 -8.97
CA GLY A 157 5.93 -18.99 -8.91
C GLY A 157 5.25 -20.06 -8.09
N HIS A 158 3.95 -19.97 -7.96
CA HIS A 158 3.06 -21.04 -7.52
C HIS A 158 1.67 -20.80 -8.14
N GLN A 159 0.80 -21.80 -8.13
CA GLN A 159 -0.48 -21.71 -8.80
C GLN A 159 -1.61 -22.05 -7.84
N ASN A 160 -2.59 -21.16 -7.75
CA ASN A 160 -3.85 -21.41 -7.04
C ASN A 160 -4.76 -22.34 -7.85
N GLY A 161 -5.63 -23.05 -7.14
CA GLY A 161 -6.71 -23.81 -7.75
C GLY A 161 -7.83 -22.92 -8.31
N PRO A 162 -8.84 -23.49 -8.99
CA PRO A 162 -9.97 -22.73 -9.50
C PRO A 162 -10.71 -21.96 -8.41
N GLY A 163 -11.15 -20.73 -8.71
CA GLY A 163 -11.94 -19.92 -7.79
C GLY A 163 -11.18 -19.41 -6.57
N PHE A 164 -9.87 -19.18 -6.66
CA PHE A 164 -9.00 -18.79 -5.54
C PHE A 164 -8.87 -19.85 -4.44
N SER A 165 -9.28 -21.09 -4.70
CA SER A 165 -8.98 -22.17 -3.75
C SER A 165 -7.47 -22.32 -3.62
N PRO A 166 -6.95 -22.58 -2.41
CA PRO A 166 -5.52 -22.83 -2.27
C PRO A 166 -5.14 -24.01 -3.15
N GLY A 167 -4.11 -23.82 -3.96
CA GLY A 167 -3.45 -24.92 -4.68
C GLY A 167 -2.66 -25.79 -3.71
N PRO A 168 -1.79 -26.67 -4.23
CA PRO A 168 -0.84 -27.40 -3.41
C PRO A 168 -0.06 -26.45 -2.50
N THR A 169 0.13 -26.80 -1.23
CA THR A 169 0.77 -25.95 -0.21
C THR A 169 2.25 -26.28 0.02
N ASP A 170 2.80 -27.25 -0.71
CA ASP A 170 4.18 -27.71 -0.62
C ASP A 170 5.23 -26.62 -0.89
N TRP A 171 4.90 -25.64 -1.75
CA TRP A 171 5.76 -24.50 -2.03
C TRP A 171 6.01 -23.62 -0.79
N ALA A 172 5.10 -23.63 0.17
CA ALA A 172 5.19 -22.77 1.37
C ALA A 172 6.32 -23.18 2.34
N THR A 173 6.99 -24.31 2.11
CA THR A 173 8.17 -24.73 2.86
C THR A 173 9.45 -24.63 2.05
N ASN A 174 9.39 -24.11 0.82
CA ASN A 174 10.54 -23.97 -0.06
C ASN A 174 11.03 -22.52 -0.11
N ASP A 175 12.29 -22.29 0.22
CA ASP A 175 12.87 -20.94 0.34
C ASP A 175 12.93 -20.20 -0.99
N GLU A 176 13.18 -20.84 -2.13
CA GLU A 176 13.14 -20.17 -3.43
C GLU A 176 11.73 -19.72 -3.76
N ALA A 177 10.72 -20.55 -3.51
CA ALA A 177 9.33 -20.21 -3.74
C ALA A 177 8.89 -19.02 -2.85
N ILE A 178 9.28 -19.03 -1.57
CA ILE A 178 9.01 -17.93 -0.64
C ILE A 178 9.71 -16.64 -1.09
N LYS A 179 10.98 -16.70 -1.51
CA LYS A 179 11.71 -15.54 -2.04
C LYS A 179 11.13 -15.05 -3.37
N ASN A 180 10.63 -15.96 -4.22
CA ASN A 180 9.90 -15.57 -5.42
C ASN A 180 8.65 -14.76 -5.06
N LEU A 181 7.80 -15.24 -4.14
CA LEU A 181 6.67 -14.47 -3.62
C LEU A 181 7.12 -13.14 -3.00
N GLY A 182 8.22 -13.15 -2.26
CA GLY A 182 8.73 -11.98 -1.56
C GLY A 182 9.22 -10.88 -2.48
N TYR A 183 10.10 -11.19 -3.43
CA TYR A 183 10.75 -10.15 -4.24
C TYR A 183 11.30 -10.63 -5.59
N MET A 184 11.85 -11.85 -5.70
CA MET A 184 12.61 -12.23 -6.89
C MET A 184 11.74 -12.28 -8.15
N GLN A 185 10.46 -12.71 -8.04
CA GLN A 185 9.55 -12.78 -9.19
C GLN A 185 9.33 -11.40 -9.83
N LEU A 186 9.41 -10.30 -9.06
CA LEU A 186 9.22 -8.95 -9.56
C LEU A 186 10.28 -8.61 -10.60
N LYS A 187 11.54 -8.84 -10.26
CA LYS A 187 12.68 -8.61 -11.17
C LYS A 187 12.73 -9.62 -12.31
N LYS A 188 12.53 -10.90 -12.01
CA LYS A 188 12.51 -11.97 -13.02
C LYS A 188 11.47 -11.68 -14.10
N THR A 189 10.26 -11.30 -13.71
CA THR A 189 9.16 -10.96 -14.63
C THR A 189 9.45 -9.66 -15.38
N HIS A 190 9.97 -8.64 -14.70
CA HIS A 190 10.36 -7.37 -15.34
C HIS A 190 11.38 -7.58 -16.45
N ASP A 191 12.50 -8.25 -16.16
CA ASP A 191 13.55 -8.46 -17.12
C ASP A 191 13.07 -9.27 -18.34
N ALA A 192 12.26 -10.31 -18.10
CA ALA A 192 11.65 -11.09 -19.18
C ALA A 192 10.72 -10.23 -20.04
N ALA A 193 9.86 -9.42 -19.42
CA ALA A 193 8.96 -8.52 -20.14
C ALA A 193 9.72 -7.46 -20.94
N MET A 194 10.78 -6.86 -20.38
CA MET A 194 11.61 -5.89 -21.12
C MET A 194 12.25 -6.49 -22.35
N ALA A 195 12.75 -7.74 -22.28
CA ALA A 195 13.28 -8.45 -23.45
C ALA A 195 12.21 -8.66 -24.53
N VAL A 196 10.99 -9.05 -24.15
CA VAL A 196 9.85 -9.22 -25.07
C VAL A 196 9.46 -7.89 -25.72
N ILE A 197 9.31 -6.83 -24.93
CA ILE A 197 8.94 -5.47 -25.39
C ILE A 197 9.97 -4.95 -26.39
N GLU A 198 11.26 -5.05 -26.06
CA GLU A 198 12.36 -4.57 -26.90
C GLU A 198 12.41 -5.35 -28.24
N ARG A 199 12.17 -6.66 -28.21
CA ARG A 199 12.12 -7.46 -29.45
C ARG A 199 10.94 -7.07 -30.34
N ALA A 200 9.75 -6.89 -29.76
CA ALA A 200 8.53 -6.58 -30.52
C ALA A 200 8.54 -5.16 -31.09
N TYR A 201 8.88 -4.16 -30.30
CA TYR A 201 8.85 -2.75 -30.73
C TYR A 201 10.19 -2.25 -31.28
N ARG A 202 11.28 -3.04 -31.18
CA ARG A 202 12.65 -2.61 -31.52
C ARG A 202 13.06 -1.35 -30.74
N GLN A 203 12.52 -1.20 -29.54
CA GLN A 203 12.74 -0.05 -28.67
C GLN A 203 12.39 -0.43 -27.24
N ARG A 204 13.15 0.10 -26.27
CA ARG A 204 12.80 0.04 -24.85
C ARG A 204 11.71 1.04 -24.49
N PRO A 205 10.92 0.78 -23.44
CA PRO A 205 10.04 1.80 -22.89
C PRO A 205 10.82 3.05 -22.48
N ARG A 206 10.24 4.19 -22.72
CA ARG A 206 10.75 5.46 -22.18
C ARG A 206 10.45 5.60 -20.71
N PHE A 207 9.27 5.09 -20.29
CA PHE A 207 8.84 5.09 -18.90
C PHE A 207 8.33 3.72 -18.50
N SER A 208 8.77 3.29 -17.31
CA SER A 208 8.37 2.03 -16.69
C SER A 208 7.67 2.30 -15.37
N TYR A 209 6.52 1.67 -15.16
CA TYR A 209 5.68 1.85 -13.99
C TYR A 209 5.44 0.53 -13.28
N PHE A 210 5.13 0.64 -11.98
CA PHE A 210 4.54 -0.43 -11.19
C PHE A 210 3.23 0.05 -10.59
N VAL A 211 2.17 -0.76 -10.71
CA VAL A 211 0.86 -0.46 -10.13
C VAL A 211 0.34 -1.70 -9.42
N GLY A 212 0.00 -1.56 -8.15
CA GLY A 212 -0.51 -2.69 -7.39
C GLY A 212 -1.35 -2.30 -6.18
N THR A 213 -2.19 -3.24 -5.76
CA THR A 213 -3.10 -3.09 -4.62
C THR A 213 -2.90 -4.27 -3.66
N SER A 214 -2.98 -4.04 -2.34
CA SER A 214 -2.85 -5.11 -1.34
C SER A 214 -1.43 -5.75 -1.37
N GLN A 215 -1.33 -7.04 -1.63
CA GLN A 215 -0.05 -7.70 -1.91
C GLN A 215 0.70 -7.01 -3.05
N GLY A 216 0.00 -6.65 -4.13
CA GLY A 216 0.59 -5.86 -5.22
C GLY A 216 1.05 -4.46 -4.78
N GLY A 217 0.40 -3.86 -3.80
CA GLY A 217 0.87 -2.62 -3.16
C GLY A 217 2.19 -2.83 -2.41
N ARG A 218 2.34 -3.95 -1.68
CA ARG A 218 3.62 -4.36 -1.09
C ARG A 218 4.70 -4.54 -2.16
N GLU A 219 4.36 -5.24 -3.24
CA GLU A 219 5.26 -5.44 -4.38
C GLU A 219 5.72 -4.11 -4.96
N GLY A 220 4.83 -3.11 -5.04
CA GLY A 220 5.18 -1.73 -5.44
C GLY A 220 6.21 -1.09 -4.50
N LEU A 221 6.05 -1.22 -3.18
CA LEU A 221 7.05 -0.77 -2.23
C LEU A 221 8.36 -1.57 -2.36
N THR A 222 8.26 -2.88 -2.58
CA THR A 222 9.43 -3.75 -2.77
C THR A 222 10.27 -3.31 -3.97
N VAL A 223 9.65 -2.99 -5.11
CA VAL A 223 10.42 -2.57 -6.30
C VAL A 223 11.07 -1.21 -6.10
N ALA A 224 10.41 -0.28 -5.41
CA ALA A 224 11.02 1.00 -5.06
C ALA A 224 12.24 0.86 -4.13
N GLN A 225 12.23 -0.15 -3.24
CA GLN A 225 13.29 -0.43 -2.29
C GLN A 225 14.44 -1.26 -2.87
N ARG A 226 14.14 -2.33 -3.63
CA ARG A 226 15.12 -3.32 -4.10
C ARG A 226 15.55 -3.13 -5.55
N TYR A 227 14.65 -2.65 -6.41
CA TYR A 227 14.87 -2.50 -7.86
C TYR A 227 14.60 -1.07 -8.35
N PRO A 228 15.14 -0.05 -7.66
CA PRO A 228 14.84 1.37 -7.94
C PRO A 228 15.26 1.81 -9.34
N ASP A 229 16.12 1.04 -10.02
CA ASP A 229 16.62 1.37 -11.35
C ASP A 229 15.64 0.98 -12.47
N ASP A 230 14.64 0.16 -12.15
CA ASP A 230 13.74 -0.44 -13.14
C ASP A 230 12.44 0.35 -13.35
N TYR A 231 12.10 1.28 -12.43
CA TYR A 231 10.81 1.95 -12.44
C TYR A 231 10.94 3.46 -12.24
N ASP A 232 10.23 4.22 -13.09
CA ASP A 232 10.11 5.68 -12.99
C ASP A 232 8.97 6.11 -12.09
N GLY A 233 7.94 5.26 -11.95
CA GLY A 233 6.78 5.55 -11.12
C GLY A 233 6.17 4.31 -10.48
N VAL A 234 5.75 4.44 -9.22
CA VAL A 234 5.11 3.39 -8.44
C VAL A 234 3.80 3.90 -7.83
N ALA A 235 2.69 3.21 -8.07
CA ALA A 235 1.42 3.38 -7.37
C ALA A 235 1.15 2.16 -6.48
N ALA A 236 1.26 2.34 -5.17
CA ALA A 236 1.05 1.29 -4.17
C ALA A 236 -0.21 1.58 -3.34
N ASN A 237 -1.25 0.78 -3.53
CA ASN A 237 -2.53 0.96 -2.84
C ASN A 237 -2.68 -0.05 -1.73
N VAL A 238 -3.11 0.42 -0.56
CA VAL A 238 -3.31 -0.40 0.65
C VAL A 238 -2.22 -1.48 0.84
N PRO A 239 -0.92 -1.10 0.81
CA PRO A 239 0.18 -2.05 0.75
C PRO A 239 0.29 -2.87 2.03
N ILE A 240 0.55 -4.16 1.89
CA ILE A 240 0.87 -5.05 3.01
C ILE A 240 2.36 -4.86 3.37
N VAL A 241 2.71 -3.84 4.12
CA VAL A 241 4.11 -3.44 4.38
C VAL A 241 4.90 -4.52 5.12
N ASN A 242 4.39 -4.98 6.25
CA ASN A 242 4.97 -6.03 7.07
C ASN A 242 4.26 -7.36 6.79
N PHE A 243 4.54 -7.97 5.65
CA PHE A 243 3.83 -9.18 5.21
C PHE A 243 3.97 -10.32 6.23
N SER A 244 5.18 -10.60 6.69
CA SER A 244 5.45 -11.68 7.63
C SER A 244 4.66 -11.54 8.94
N THR A 245 4.52 -10.31 9.44
CA THR A 245 3.77 -10.05 10.68
C THR A 245 2.26 -9.96 10.42
N LEU A 246 1.82 -9.44 9.27
CA LEU A 246 0.39 -9.42 8.95
C LEU A 246 -0.19 -10.83 8.89
N MET A 247 0.57 -11.81 8.38
CA MET A 247 0.15 -13.21 8.40
C MET A 247 0.01 -13.76 9.82
N LEU A 248 0.86 -13.32 10.74
CA LEU A 248 0.86 -13.73 12.13
C LEU A 248 -0.19 -12.99 12.99
N ALA A 249 -0.53 -11.75 12.67
CA ALA A 249 -1.35 -10.90 13.54
C ALA A 249 -2.73 -11.48 13.90
N PRO A 250 -3.49 -12.12 12.99
CA PRO A 250 -4.73 -12.80 13.36
C PRO A 250 -4.50 -13.94 14.36
N GLU A 251 -3.39 -14.66 14.23
CA GLU A 251 -3.06 -15.75 15.15
C GLU A 251 -2.69 -15.23 16.54
N LEU A 252 -2.02 -14.07 16.65
CA LEU A 252 -1.78 -13.41 17.93
C LEU A 252 -3.09 -13.07 18.64
N ILE A 253 -4.10 -12.62 17.91
CA ILE A 253 -5.44 -12.35 18.47
C ILE A 253 -6.06 -13.66 18.98
N ARG A 254 -5.99 -14.75 18.20
CA ARG A 254 -6.52 -16.06 18.61
C ARG A 254 -5.78 -16.65 19.81
N ILE A 255 -4.46 -16.48 19.87
CA ILE A 255 -3.67 -16.86 21.05
C ILE A 255 -4.15 -16.10 22.28
N GLN A 256 -4.39 -14.80 22.17
CA GLN A 256 -4.93 -13.95 23.23
C GLN A 256 -6.34 -14.41 23.67
N GLU A 257 -7.13 -14.91 22.72
CA GLU A 257 -8.51 -15.38 22.94
C GLU A 257 -8.61 -16.87 23.35
N LYS A 258 -7.49 -17.59 23.55
CA LYS A 258 -7.56 -18.99 24.07
C LYS A 258 -8.43 -19.11 25.33
N PRO A 259 -8.25 -18.26 26.37
CA PRO A 259 -9.22 -18.18 27.46
C PRO A 259 -10.55 -17.62 26.94
N LEU A 260 -11.66 -18.35 27.16
CA LEU A 260 -12.99 -17.94 26.66
C LEU A 260 -13.42 -16.55 27.16
N ALA A 261 -12.97 -16.15 28.35
CA ALA A 261 -13.24 -14.83 28.91
C ALA A 261 -12.65 -13.66 28.09
N ASN A 262 -11.64 -13.95 27.27
CA ASN A 262 -10.96 -12.95 26.41
C ASN A 262 -11.61 -12.82 25.03
N TRP A 263 -12.52 -13.73 24.68
CA TRP A 263 -13.12 -13.77 23.37
C TRP A 263 -14.08 -12.59 23.15
N VAL A 264 -13.79 -11.79 22.10
CA VAL A 264 -14.63 -10.67 21.66
C VAL A 264 -15.63 -11.18 20.62
N THR A 265 -16.89 -11.31 21.03
CA THR A 265 -17.96 -11.80 20.15
C THR A 265 -18.52 -10.69 19.26
N ARG A 266 -19.21 -11.06 18.18
CA ARG A 266 -19.92 -10.13 17.30
C ARG A 266 -20.96 -9.27 18.01
N ALA A 267 -21.52 -9.74 19.14
CA ALA A 267 -22.44 -8.96 19.95
C ALA A 267 -21.82 -7.64 20.45
N LYS A 268 -20.48 -7.58 20.61
CA LYS A 268 -19.78 -6.40 21.13
C LYS A 268 -19.43 -5.33 20.10
N VAL A 269 -19.70 -5.57 18.81
CA VAL A 269 -19.35 -4.66 17.70
C VAL A 269 -19.86 -3.24 17.93
N ASN A 270 -21.14 -3.08 18.29
CA ASN A 270 -21.71 -1.74 18.46
C ASN A 270 -21.17 -1.03 19.70
N ALA A 271 -20.82 -1.76 20.76
CA ALA A 271 -20.16 -1.17 21.94
C ALA A 271 -18.75 -0.65 21.58
N ILE A 272 -18.00 -1.40 20.76
CA ILE A 272 -16.67 -1.02 20.29
C ILE A 272 -16.76 0.21 19.36
N ARG A 273 -17.62 0.17 18.35
CA ARG A 273 -17.86 1.30 17.44
C ARG A 273 -18.32 2.55 18.18
N GLY A 274 -19.27 2.36 19.11
CA GLY A 274 -19.79 3.47 19.92
C GLY A 274 -18.70 4.15 20.74
N GLU A 275 -17.73 3.38 21.26
CA GLU A 275 -16.62 3.96 22.02
C GLU A 275 -15.63 4.69 21.10
N PHE A 276 -15.36 4.20 19.89
CA PHE A 276 -14.57 4.94 18.91
C PHE A 276 -15.24 6.27 18.56
N MET A 277 -16.52 6.25 18.23
CA MET A 277 -17.27 7.45 17.91
C MET A 277 -17.27 8.43 19.06
N HIS A 278 -17.61 7.98 20.27
CA HIS A 278 -17.66 8.82 21.47
C HIS A 278 -16.34 9.56 21.71
N GLN A 279 -15.20 8.88 21.56
CA GLN A 279 -13.91 9.49 21.81
C GLN A 279 -13.33 10.26 20.63
N CYS A 280 -13.71 9.96 19.37
CA CYS A 280 -12.94 10.38 18.21
C CYS A 280 -13.70 11.19 17.16
N ASP A 281 -15.01 11.01 17.02
CA ASP A 281 -15.79 11.57 15.90
C ASP A 281 -15.64 13.10 15.79
N ALA A 282 -15.71 13.81 16.91
CA ALA A 282 -15.58 15.26 16.92
C ALA A 282 -14.14 15.81 16.84
N LEU A 283 -13.10 14.95 16.72
CA LEU A 283 -11.70 15.40 16.73
C LEU A 283 -11.26 16.17 15.48
N ASP A 284 -12.03 16.09 14.43
CA ASP A 284 -11.79 16.86 13.20
C ASP A 284 -12.65 18.14 13.10
N GLY A 285 -13.54 18.38 14.08
CA GLY A 285 -14.43 19.52 14.15
C GLY A 285 -15.86 19.25 13.71
N LEU A 286 -16.21 17.99 13.37
CA LEU A 286 -17.56 17.58 13.00
C LEU A 286 -17.88 16.21 13.60
N ALA A 287 -19.10 16.04 14.13
CA ALA A 287 -19.62 14.74 14.53
C ALA A 287 -20.59 14.23 13.44
N ASP A 288 -20.07 13.45 12.50
CA ASP A 288 -20.78 12.97 11.32
C ASP A 288 -20.63 11.46 11.04
N GLY A 289 -20.04 10.73 12.00
CA GLY A 289 -19.81 9.29 11.86
C GLY A 289 -18.55 8.95 11.07
N VAL A 290 -17.63 9.93 10.86
CA VAL A 290 -16.34 9.73 10.18
C VAL A 290 -15.20 10.23 11.04
N ILE A 291 -14.28 9.36 11.41
CA ILE A 291 -13.10 9.73 12.18
C ILE A 291 -12.00 10.22 11.22
N ASN A 292 -12.04 11.50 10.86
CA ASN A 292 -11.03 12.08 9.97
C ASN A 292 -9.69 12.30 10.68
N ASN A 293 -9.68 12.66 11.96
CA ASN A 293 -8.44 12.80 12.74
C ASN A 293 -7.97 11.45 13.31
N TYR A 294 -7.65 10.53 12.40
CA TYR A 294 -7.28 9.15 12.71
C TYR A 294 -6.03 9.04 13.59
N MET A 295 -5.07 9.97 13.49
CA MET A 295 -3.85 9.94 14.31
C MET A 295 -4.14 10.34 15.75
N ALA A 296 -4.96 11.34 16.00
CA ALA A 296 -5.38 11.70 17.35
C ALA A 296 -6.24 10.59 17.98
N CYS A 297 -7.10 9.95 17.18
CA CYS A 297 -7.87 8.80 17.63
C CYS A 297 -6.94 7.62 17.99
N ARG A 298 -5.97 7.28 17.13
CA ARG A 298 -4.97 6.25 17.42
C ARG A 298 -4.25 6.52 18.73
N ALA A 299 -3.82 7.75 18.98
CA ALA A 299 -3.14 8.11 20.22
C ALA A 299 -4.00 7.89 21.48
N ARG A 300 -5.33 7.92 21.36
CA ARG A 300 -6.24 7.62 22.48
C ARG A 300 -6.29 6.13 22.83
N PHE A 301 -6.21 5.25 21.85
CA PHE A 301 -6.39 3.80 22.01
C PHE A 301 -5.07 3.02 22.05
N ASP A 302 -3.99 3.51 21.47
CA ASP A 302 -2.67 2.86 21.51
C ASP A 302 -2.07 2.96 22.91
N VAL A 303 -2.00 1.84 23.59
CA VAL A 303 -1.45 1.71 24.95
C VAL A 303 -0.05 1.07 24.97
N SER A 304 0.62 0.99 23.83
CA SER A 304 1.93 0.35 23.72
C SER A 304 3.03 1.01 24.55
N GLU A 305 2.90 2.31 24.85
CA GLU A 305 3.82 3.06 25.72
C GLU A 305 3.37 3.13 27.19
N ASP A 306 2.09 2.86 27.48
CA ASP A 306 1.53 2.82 28.83
C ASP A 306 0.44 1.76 28.92
N ALA A 307 0.84 0.54 29.25
CA ALA A 307 -0.06 -0.62 29.38
C ALA A 307 -1.12 -0.45 30.50
N ASN A 308 -0.87 0.45 31.49
CA ASN A 308 -1.82 0.71 32.57
C ASN A 308 -3.00 1.58 32.09
N ARG A 309 -2.82 2.33 31.01
CA ARG A 309 -3.90 3.12 30.44
C ARG A 309 -5.03 2.21 29.93
N ASN A 310 -6.26 2.58 30.21
CA ASN A 310 -7.44 1.86 29.76
C ASN A 310 -8.39 2.78 28.99
N PRO A 311 -8.27 2.84 27.66
CA PRO A 311 -9.19 3.63 26.82
C PRO A 311 -10.62 3.09 26.80
N TRP A 312 -10.83 1.85 27.27
CA TRP A 312 -12.12 1.16 27.35
C TRP A 312 -12.77 1.24 28.75
N SER A 313 -12.25 2.07 29.65
CA SER A 313 -12.73 2.14 31.04
C SER A 313 -14.23 2.45 31.15
N GLY A 314 -14.77 3.27 30.25
CA GLY A 314 -16.19 3.58 30.16
C GLY A 314 -17.09 2.41 29.75
N LYS A 315 -16.48 1.35 29.19
CA LYS A 315 -17.20 0.13 28.75
C LYS A 315 -16.97 -1.07 29.68
N ARG A 316 -16.17 -0.94 30.75
CA ARG A 316 -15.85 -2.05 31.63
C ARG A 316 -17.09 -2.57 32.35
N CYS A 317 -17.31 -3.89 32.29
CA CYS A 317 -18.40 -4.52 33.03
C CYS A 317 -18.26 -4.36 34.57
N PRO A 318 -19.36 -4.13 35.30
CA PRO A 318 -19.34 -4.12 36.76
C PRO A 318 -18.78 -5.44 37.31
N ASN A 319 -17.88 -5.35 38.27
CA ASN A 319 -17.21 -6.52 38.89
C ASN A 319 -16.57 -7.49 37.85
N ASN A 320 -16.26 -7.01 36.69
CA ASN A 320 -15.72 -7.82 35.57
C ASN A 320 -16.64 -8.97 35.11
N VAL A 321 -17.94 -8.83 35.29
CA VAL A 321 -18.97 -9.82 34.91
C VAL A 321 -19.88 -9.20 33.85
N ASP A 322 -19.99 -9.82 32.69
CA ASP A 322 -20.94 -9.40 31.67
C ASP A 322 -22.35 -9.94 32.00
N PRO A 323 -23.30 -9.07 32.33
CA PRO A 323 -24.64 -9.50 32.74
C PRO A 323 -25.46 -10.01 31.56
N ASN A 324 -25.12 -9.64 30.33
CA ASN A 324 -25.80 -10.06 29.09
C ASN A 324 -24.82 -10.20 27.93
N PRO A 325 -24.14 -11.34 27.77
CA PRO A 325 -23.18 -11.55 26.68
C PRO A 325 -23.77 -11.42 25.27
N ALA A 326 -25.08 -11.54 25.13
CA ALA A 326 -25.80 -11.40 23.88
C ALA A 326 -26.25 -9.95 23.58
N ASP A 327 -25.96 -8.99 24.46
CA ASP A 327 -26.31 -7.59 24.24
C ASP A 327 -25.54 -7.02 23.05
N THR A 328 -26.29 -6.61 22.00
CA THR A 328 -25.77 -6.02 20.77
C THR A 328 -25.86 -4.50 20.77
N SER A 329 -26.30 -3.88 21.84
CA SER A 329 -26.43 -2.42 21.93
C SER A 329 -25.07 -1.73 22.07
N ALA A 330 -25.01 -0.44 21.78
CA ALA A 330 -23.84 0.39 22.04
C ALA A 330 -23.55 0.52 23.55
N ALA A 331 -24.51 0.20 24.42
CA ALA A 331 -24.34 0.22 25.88
C ALA A 331 -23.74 -1.07 26.44
N ALA A 332 -23.60 -2.12 25.65
CA ALA A 332 -23.01 -3.39 26.09
C ALA A 332 -21.63 -3.17 26.71
N CYS A 333 -21.39 -3.86 27.84
CA CYS A 333 -20.11 -3.77 28.52
C CYS A 333 -19.10 -4.81 28.01
N LEU A 334 -17.83 -4.62 28.39
CA LEU A 334 -16.69 -5.48 28.05
C LEU A 334 -16.04 -6.00 29.34
N THR A 335 -15.70 -7.28 29.37
CA THR A 335 -14.90 -7.86 30.44
C THR A 335 -13.43 -7.42 30.35
N ASP A 336 -12.67 -7.55 31.45
CA ASP A 336 -11.23 -7.23 31.44
C ASP A 336 -10.46 -8.06 30.41
N GLY A 337 -10.86 -9.32 30.18
CA GLY A 337 -10.28 -10.18 29.14
C GLY A 337 -10.55 -9.67 27.73
N GLN A 338 -11.79 -9.26 27.43
CA GLN A 338 -12.16 -8.64 26.15
C GLN A 338 -11.43 -7.30 25.95
N ILE A 339 -11.30 -6.49 27.00
CA ILE A 339 -10.52 -5.24 26.95
C ILE A 339 -9.06 -5.53 26.65
N ALA A 340 -8.46 -6.56 27.24
CA ALA A 340 -7.08 -6.96 26.94
C ALA A 340 -6.91 -7.35 25.46
N THR A 341 -7.87 -8.06 24.88
CA THR A 341 -7.88 -8.38 23.43
C THR A 341 -7.98 -7.11 22.58
N LEU A 342 -8.88 -6.18 22.91
CA LEU A 342 -9.01 -4.93 22.16
C LEU A 342 -7.77 -4.03 22.30
N LYS A 343 -7.10 -4.03 23.45
CA LYS A 343 -5.80 -3.36 23.63
C LYS A 343 -4.74 -3.95 22.70
N LEU A 344 -4.69 -5.28 22.53
CA LEU A 344 -3.80 -5.93 21.57
C LEU A 344 -4.11 -5.50 20.13
N VAL A 345 -5.38 -5.49 19.74
CA VAL A 345 -5.82 -5.20 18.38
C VAL A 345 -5.54 -3.75 17.97
N TYR A 346 -5.74 -2.79 18.87
CA TYR A 346 -5.68 -1.35 18.57
C TYR A 346 -4.45 -0.64 19.13
N SER A 347 -3.43 -1.41 19.54
CA SER A 347 -2.13 -0.86 19.94
C SER A 347 -1.01 -1.47 19.11
N ARG A 348 0.13 -0.78 19.03
CA ARG A 348 1.33 -1.35 18.43
C ARG A 348 1.75 -2.62 19.16
N TYR A 349 1.94 -3.69 18.39
CA TYR A 349 2.52 -4.94 18.89
C TYR A 349 4.04 -4.83 18.90
N ARG A 350 4.68 -5.13 20.04
CA ARG A 350 6.15 -5.11 20.19
C ARG A 350 6.73 -6.48 19.94
N PHE A 351 7.80 -6.51 19.18
CA PHE A 351 8.58 -7.72 18.95
C PHE A 351 9.59 -7.94 20.06
N ALA A 352 9.87 -9.21 20.39
CA ALA A 352 10.92 -9.59 21.33
C ALA A 352 12.30 -9.18 20.78
N THR A 353 12.54 -9.38 19.49
CA THR A 353 13.75 -8.94 18.77
C THR A 353 13.39 -8.10 17.55
N PRO A 354 14.26 -7.18 17.12
CA PRO A 354 14.02 -6.42 15.90
C PRO A 354 13.96 -7.34 14.67
N LEU A 355 13.02 -7.08 13.78
CA LEU A 355 12.95 -7.68 12.45
C LEU A 355 13.84 -6.92 11.45
N ALA A 356 13.80 -7.30 10.18
CA ALA A 356 14.56 -6.65 9.11
C ALA A 356 14.38 -5.12 9.15
N ASN A 357 15.44 -4.40 8.74
CA ASN A 357 15.52 -2.94 8.78
C ASN A 357 15.36 -2.32 10.18
N GLY A 358 15.53 -3.11 11.25
CA GLY A 358 15.44 -2.65 12.64
C GLY A 358 14.03 -2.40 13.13
N VAL A 359 13.02 -2.95 12.46
CA VAL A 359 11.60 -2.81 12.84
C VAL A 359 11.34 -3.49 14.18
N ARG A 360 10.82 -2.75 15.16
CA ARG A 360 10.57 -3.23 16.52
C ARG A 360 9.10 -3.39 16.88
N THR A 361 8.21 -2.87 16.04
CA THR A 361 6.76 -2.90 16.29
C THR A 361 5.99 -3.14 15.01
N PHE A 362 4.80 -3.69 15.17
CA PHE A 362 3.79 -3.77 14.12
C PHE A 362 2.59 -2.91 14.50
N GLY A 363 2.14 -2.06 13.58
CA GLY A 363 1.17 -1.01 13.85
C GLY A 363 -0.25 -1.46 14.14
N MET A 364 -0.59 -2.72 13.93
CA MET A 364 -1.92 -3.30 14.13
C MET A 364 -3.03 -2.49 13.41
N TRP A 365 -4.26 -2.54 13.89
CA TRP A 365 -5.39 -1.82 13.30
C TRP A 365 -5.65 -0.49 14.01
N LEU A 366 -6.33 0.42 13.31
CA LEU A 366 -6.70 1.71 13.89
C LEU A 366 -8.07 1.64 14.58
N PRO A 367 -8.36 2.53 15.55
CA PRO A 367 -9.65 2.54 16.25
C PRO A 367 -10.87 2.82 15.37
N ASN A 368 -10.68 3.30 14.14
CA ASN A 368 -11.74 3.47 13.15
C ASN A 368 -11.85 2.30 12.16
N THR A 369 -11.07 1.22 12.36
CA THR A 369 -11.24 -0.01 11.60
C THR A 369 -12.47 -0.76 12.13
N ASP A 370 -13.41 -1.09 11.24
CA ASP A 370 -14.64 -1.80 11.61
C ASP A 370 -14.30 -3.17 12.24
N PRO A 371 -14.62 -3.39 13.53
CA PRO A 371 -14.31 -4.63 14.20
C PRO A 371 -15.07 -5.84 13.61
N SER A 372 -16.15 -5.63 12.87
CA SER A 372 -16.90 -6.73 12.23
C SER A 372 -16.36 -7.13 10.86
N GLY A 373 -15.40 -6.35 10.31
CA GLY A 373 -14.87 -6.59 8.98
C GLY A 373 -13.97 -7.83 8.93
N SER A 374 -14.12 -8.64 7.88
CA SER A 374 -13.31 -9.84 7.54
C SER A 374 -13.12 -10.90 8.64
N GLY A 375 -13.76 -10.79 9.80
CA GLY A 375 -13.64 -11.78 10.90
C GLY A 375 -12.26 -11.87 11.55
N LEU A 376 -11.40 -10.86 11.36
CA LEU A 376 -10.03 -10.84 11.91
C LEU A 376 -9.95 -10.23 13.31
N ILE A 377 -10.96 -9.47 13.73
CA ILE A 377 -10.96 -8.75 15.01
C ILE A 377 -11.98 -9.36 15.96
N VAL A 378 -13.25 -9.37 15.59
CA VAL A 378 -14.30 -10.06 16.37
C VAL A 378 -14.62 -11.42 15.77
N ASP A 379 -15.10 -12.34 16.59
CA ASP A 379 -15.34 -13.74 16.18
C ASP A 379 -14.13 -14.40 15.50
N SER A 380 -12.91 -14.03 15.91
CA SER A 380 -11.68 -14.55 15.35
C SER A 380 -11.43 -16.02 15.70
N ARG A 381 -12.14 -16.57 16.68
CA ARG A 381 -12.06 -17.99 17.03
C ARG A 381 -12.57 -18.89 15.90
N PHE A 382 -11.95 -20.03 15.77
CA PHE A 382 -12.35 -21.08 14.83
C PHE A 382 -12.34 -22.47 15.50
N LYS A 383 -12.98 -23.44 14.87
CA LYS A 383 -12.93 -24.82 15.36
C LYS A 383 -11.46 -25.29 15.43
N GLY A 384 -11.09 -25.94 16.53
CA GLY A 384 -9.71 -26.33 16.79
C GLY A 384 -8.86 -25.24 17.46
N GLN A 385 -9.46 -24.19 17.99
CA GLN A 385 -8.79 -23.09 18.71
C GLN A 385 -7.86 -23.58 19.85
N GLU A 386 -8.23 -24.67 20.54
CA GLU A 386 -7.48 -25.24 21.67
C GLU A 386 -6.65 -26.47 21.27
N GLY A 387 -6.63 -26.82 19.99
CA GLY A 387 -5.91 -27.98 19.45
C GLY A 387 -5.36 -27.70 18.07
N ALA A 388 -5.03 -28.75 17.33
CA ALA A 388 -4.68 -28.60 15.92
C ALA A 388 -5.82 -27.92 15.15
N ALA A 389 -5.50 -26.95 14.35
CA ALA A 389 -6.49 -26.25 13.56
C ALA A 389 -7.18 -27.20 12.59
N ASP A 390 -8.50 -27.10 12.50
CA ASP A 390 -9.28 -27.76 11.46
C ASP A 390 -8.90 -27.14 10.11
N GLU A 391 -8.53 -27.98 9.14
CA GLU A 391 -8.06 -27.56 7.82
C GLU A 391 -9.09 -26.65 7.11
N ALA A 392 -10.37 -26.94 7.24
CA ALA A 392 -11.43 -26.11 6.67
C ALA A 392 -11.52 -24.72 7.35
N SER A 393 -11.25 -24.66 8.65
CA SER A 393 -11.20 -23.40 9.41
C SER A 393 -9.92 -22.62 9.10
N MET A 394 -8.81 -23.28 8.85
CA MET A 394 -7.56 -22.64 8.42
C MET A 394 -7.72 -21.95 7.06
N HIS A 395 -8.40 -22.56 6.11
CA HIS A 395 -8.63 -21.96 4.78
C HIS A 395 -9.52 -20.73 4.82
N GLY A 396 -10.34 -20.57 5.85
CA GLY A 396 -11.12 -19.36 6.08
C GLY A 396 -10.30 -18.15 6.58
N HIS A 397 -9.05 -18.36 6.98
CA HIS A 397 -8.19 -17.31 7.52
C HIS A 397 -7.05 -16.99 6.57
N LEU A 398 -7.07 -15.79 6.01
CA LEU A 398 -5.99 -15.27 5.21
C LEU A 398 -4.68 -15.33 6.02
N GLY A 399 -3.65 -15.92 5.44
CA GLY A 399 -2.31 -15.85 6.00
C GLY A 399 -1.89 -17.01 6.90
N VAL A 400 -2.79 -17.91 7.30
CA VAL A 400 -2.42 -19.08 8.14
C VAL A 400 -1.25 -19.87 7.52
N LEU A 401 -1.24 -20.06 6.20
CA LEU A 401 -0.14 -20.73 5.51
C LEU A 401 1.20 -19.98 5.65
N GLY A 402 1.17 -18.66 5.78
CA GLY A 402 2.36 -17.85 6.08
C GLY A 402 2.95 -18.14 7.46
N VAL A 403 2.10 -18.54 8.43
CA VAL A 403 2.56 -18.99 9.75
C VAL A 403 2.96 -20.45 9.73
N THR A 404 2.07 -21.34 9.34
CA THR A 404 2.31 -22.78 9.42
C THR A 404 3.37 -23.26 8.41
N GLY A 405 3.26 -22.83 7.15
CA GLY A 405 4.22 -23.17 6.10
C GLY A 405 5.52 -22.39 6.21
N PHE A 406 5.47 -21.07 6.07
CA PHE A 406 6.70 -20.25 5.98
C PHE A 406 7.46 -20.20 7.31
N LEU A 407 6.77 -19.91 8.41
CA LEU A 407 7.40 -19.70 9.72
C LEU A 407 7.68 -21.04 10.43
N MET A 408 6.70 -21.93 10.52
CA MET A 408 6.83 -23.19 11.26
C MET A 408 7.39 -24.35 10.40
N GLY A 409 7.50 -24.15 9.07
CA GLY A 409 8.02 -25.17 8.15
C GLY A 409 7.13 -26.42 8.04
N ASN A 410 5.89 -26.35 8.49
CA ASN A 410 4.94 -27.44 8.46
C ASN A 410 3.50 -26.92 8.22
N PRO A 411 2.94 -27.04 7.01
CA PRO A 411 1.59 -26.58 6.70
C PRO A 411 0.48 -27.14 7.59
N ARG A 412 0.76 -28.26 8.31
CA ARG A 412 -0.18 -28.89 9.25
C ARG A 412 0.06 -28.50 10.71
N ALA A 413 1.01 -27.61 11.00
CA ALA A 413 1.25 -27.13 12.36
C ALA A 413 0.03 -26.37 12.90
N ASN A 414 -0.11 -26.30 14.21
CA ASN A 414 -1.09 -25.41 14.84
C ASN A 414 -0.48 -24.01 14.96
N PRO A 415 -1.02 -22.98 14.26
CA PRO A 415 -0.47 -21.64 14.32
C PRO A 415 -0.55 -21.01 15.72
N LEU A 416 -1.43 -21.55 16.60
CA LEU A 416 -1.60 -21.09 17.98
C LEU A 416 -0.49 -21.58 18.93
N ASP A 417 0.44 -22.40 18.46
CA ASP A 417 1.64 -22.81 19.20
C ASP A 417 2.78 -21.78 19.06
N TYR A 418 2.56 -20.70 18.30
CA TYR A 418 3.53 -19.62 18.21
C TYR A 418 3.73 -18.94 19.57
N VAL A 419 5.02 -18.69 19.89
CA VAL A 419 5.43 -17.94 21.09
C VAL A 419 6.41 -16.86 20.63
N GLU A 420 6.11 -15.61 20.97
CA GLU A 420 7.00 -14.47 20.68
C GLU A 420 8.34 -14.63 21.42
N GLY A 421 9.45 -14.43 20.74
CA GLY A 421 10.80 -14.69 21.28
C GLY A 421 11.14 -16.16 21.46
N GLY A 422 10.33 -17.09 20.90
CA GLY A 422 10.51 -18.53 20.98
C GLY A 422 11.41 -19.12 19.88
N SER A 423 11.21 -20.42 19.61
CA SER A 423 12.07 -21.20 18.68
C SER A 423 12.04 -20.72 17.22
N PHE A 424 11.03 -19.97 16.81
CA PHE A 424 10.86 -19.47 15.44
C PHE A 424 11.50 -18.10 15.18
N GLU A 425 12.19 -17.51 16.15
CA GLU A 425 12.68 -16.14 16.06
C GLU A 425 13.66 -15.91 14.88
N ASN A 426 14.62 -16.81 14.69
CA ASN A 426 15.56 -16.73 13.57
C ASN A 426 14.83 -16.81 12.21
N ARG A 427 13.91 -17.78 12.09
CA ARG A 427 13.12 -17.96 10.86
C ARG A 427 12.24 -16.73 10.58
N ARG A 428 11.66 -16.16 11.60
CA ARG A 428 10.87 -14.94 11.50
C ARG A 428 11.70 -13.75 11.00
N HIS A 429 12.95 -13.63 11.45
CA HIS A 429 13.87 -12.60 10.95
C HIS A 429 14.18 -12.80 9.47
N GLU A 430 14.51 -14.04 9.04
CA GLU A 430 14.72 -14.37 7.63
C GLU A 430 13.50 -14.04 6.76
N LEU A 431 12.31 -14.44 7.21
CA LEU A 431 11.07 -14.16 6.50
C LEU A 431 10.80 -12.66 6.38
N SER A 432 11.11 -11.89 7.41
CA SER A 432 11.00 -10.43 7.37
C SER A 432 11.96 -9.82 6.33
N GLU A 433 13.19 -10.34 6.19
CA GLU A 433 14.11 -9.91 5.15
C GLU A 433 13.58 -10.20 3.74
N TRP A 434 12.86 -11.30 3.53
CA TRP A 434 12.40 -11.73 2.22
C TRP A 434 11.04 -11.13 1.84
N LEU A 435 10.13 -10.99 2.80
CA LEU A 435 8.73 -10.71 2.56
C LEU A 435 8.28 -9.28 2.89
N ASP A 436 8.99 -8.61 3.83
CA ASP A 436 8.56 -7.29 4.28
C ASP A 436 9.16 -6.18 3.41
N SER A 437 8.37 -5.13 3.19
CA SER A 437 8.77 -3.94 2.44
C SER A 437 8.96 -2.76 3.40
N THR A 438 9.89 -2.91 4.34
CA THR A 438 10.07 -2.01 5.48
C THR A 438 11.33 -1.16 5.43
N ASN A 439 12.11 -1.19 4.34
CA ASN A 439 13.28 -0.34 4.23
C ASN A 439 12.87 1.15 4.13
N PRO A 440 13.22 1.99 5.12
CA PRO A 440 12.85 3.40 5.11
C PRO A 440 13.75 4.26 4.23
N ASP A 441 14.86 3.71 3.73
CA ASP A 441 15.78 4.44 2.85
C ASP A 441 15.41 4.24 1.38
N LEU A 442 14.71 5.21 0.82
CA LEU A 442 14.35 5.28 -0.59
C LEU A 442 15.25 6.24 -1.38
N SER A 443 16.44 6.57 -0.86
CA SER A 443 17.34 7.56 -1.45
C SER A 443 17.76 7.21 -2.89
N ARG A 444 17.99 5.91 -3.18
CA ARG A 444 18.33 5.46 -4.53
C ARG A 444 17.18 5.66 -5.51
N PHE A 445 15.95 5.35 -5.11
CA PHE A 445 14.76 5.58 -5.93
C PHE A 445 14.54 7.09 -6.18
N ALA A 446 14.68 7.91 -5.14
CA ALA A 446 14.58 9.37 -5.25
C ALA A 446 15.65 9.98 -6.15
N SER A 447 16.92 9.52 -6.05
CA SER A 447 18.03 10.03 -6.86
C SER A 447 17.87 9.76 -8.35
N ARG A 448 17.13 8.71 -8.71
CA ARG A 448 16.74 8.39 -10.08
C ARG A 448 15.50 9.14 -10.57
N ARG A 449 14.99 10.08 -9.77
CA ARG A 449 13.76 10.83 -10.02
C ARG A 449 12.50 9.97 -10.02
N GLY A 450 12.55 8.75 -9.45
CA GLY A 450 11.39 7.89 -9.27
C GLY A 450 10.29 8.60 -8.47
N LYS A 451 9.02 8.29 -8.76
CA LYS A 451 7.85 8.87 -8.09
C LYS A 451 7.00 7.78 -7.45
N LEU A 452 6.60 8.01 -6.21
CA LEU A 452 5.82 7.06 -5.41
C LEU A 452 4.51 7.70 -4.94
N ILE A 453 3.38 7.09 -5.31
CA ILE A 453 2.07 7.42 -4.73
C ILE A 453 1.59 6.22 -3.94
N VAL A 454 1.32 6.43 -2.66
CA VAL A 454 0.70 5.44 -1.77
C VAL A 454 -0.69 5.95 -1.39
N ALA A 455 -1.69 5.09 -1.47
CA ALA A 455 -3.05 5.41 -1.00
C ALA A 455 -3.52 4.33 -0.01
N ILE A 456 -4.04 4.75 1.14
CA ILE A 456 -4.54 3.82 2.17
C ILE A 456 -5.90 4.26 2.68
N GLY A 457 -6.64 3.28 3.20
CA GLY A 457 -7.87 3.50 3.93
C GLY A 457 -7.70 3.17 5.41
N THR A 458 -8.30 3.97 6.30
CA THR A 458 -8.14 3.74 7.74
C THR A 458 -9.07 2.65 8.29
N ASP A 459 -10.07 2.22 7.52
CA ASP A 459 -10.98 1.09 7.84
C ASP A 459 -10.55 -0.21 7.12
N ASP A 460 -9.28 -0.34 6.78
CA ASP A 460 -8.76 -1.53 6.10
C ASP A 460 -8.62 -2.68 7.09
N THR A 461 -9.49 -3.69 6.97
CA THR A 461 -9.50 -4.87 7.83
C THR A 461 -8.57 -5.98 7.33
N LEU A 462 -8.09 -5.93 6.08
CA LEU A 462 -7.22 -6.95 5.47
C LEU A 462 -5.74 -6.58 5.50
N ALA A 463 -5.40 -5.29 5.39
CA ALA A 463 -4.06 -4.79 5.65
C ALA A 463 -4.08 -4.01 6.98
N SER A 464 -2.91 -3.76 7.55
CA SER A 464 -2.80 -2.97 8.77
C SER A 464 -2.58 -1.49 8.45
N PRO A 465 -3.58 -0.62 8.58
CA PRO A 465 -3.38 0.82 8.39
C PRO A 465 -2.34 1.38 9.35
N GLY A 466 -2.25 0.83 10.56
CA GLY A 466 -1.24 1.21 11.54
C GLY A 466 0.19 0.94 11.05
N ALA A 467 0.43 -0.24 10.45
CA ALA A 467 1.74 -0.57 9.89
C ALA A 467 2.09 0.29 8.66
N GLN A 468 1.10 0.61 7.82
CA GLN A 468 1.29 1.49 6.66
C GLN A 468 1.72 2.91 7.08
N LEU A 469 1.06 3.46 8.09
CA LEU A 469 1.38 4.78 8.65
C LEU A 469 2.76 4.77 9.33
N ASP A 470 3.05 3.75 10.14
CA ASP A 470 4.34 3.64 10.85
C ASP A 470 5.51 3.50 9.86
N TYR A 471 5.33 2.74 8.78
CA TYR A 471 6.35 2.65 7.73
C TYR A 471 6.58 4.01 7.04
N TYR A 472 5.52 4.69 6.61
CA TYR A 472 5.70 5.98 5.94
C TYR A 472 6.31 7.03 6.88
N GLN A 473 5.95 7.00 8.17
CA GLN A 473 6.61 7.83 9.18
C GLN A 473 8.10 7.51 9.28
N SER A 474 8.49 6.23 9.26
CA SER A 474 9.90 5.85 9.28
C SER A 474 10.69 6.35 8.06
N VAL A 475 10.05 6.44 6.88
CA VAL A 475 10.64 7.07 5.68
C VAL A 475 10.83 8.58 5.90
N LEU A 476 9.85 9.27 6.47
CA LEU A 476 9.97 10.69 6.82
C LEU A 476 11.08 10.95 7.84
N ASP A 477 11.17 10.11 8.87
CA ASP A 477 12.21 10.20 9.92
C ASP A 477 13.60 9.93 9.36
N ARG A 478 13.73 8.98 8.43
CA ARG A 478 15.01 8.60 7.80
C ARG A 478 15.52 9.62 6.80
N MET A 479 14.62 10.15 5.96
CA MET A 479 15.00 10.95 4.80
C MET A 479 14.73 12.46 4.96
N GLY A 480 13.89 12.84 5.91
CA GLY A 480 13.40 14.19 6.08
C GLY A 480 12.23 14.52 5.14
N ARG A 481 11.20 15.16 5.70
CA ARG A 481 9.95 15.47 5.00
C ARG A 481 10.15 16.23 3.68
N GLY A 482 10.99 17.27 3.69
CA GLY A 482 11.23 18.09 2.49
C GLY A 482 11.69 17.25 1.30
N LYS A 483 12.63 16.30 1.55
CA LYS A 483 13.13 15.40 0.50
C LYS A 483 12.07 14.38 0.08
N VAL A 484 11.32 13.82 1.03
CA VAL A 484 10.25 12.86 0.70
C VAL A 484 9.16 13.53 -0.14
N ASP A 485 8.79 14.75 0.16
CA ASP A 485 7.79 15.52 -0.59
C ASP A 485 8.17 15.79 -2.06
N GLU A 486 9.45 15.65 -2.44
CA GLU A 486 9.89 15.77 -3.84
C GLU A 486 9.56 14.54 -4.69
N PHE A 487 9.38 13.36 -4.07
CA PHE A 487 9.24 12.11 -4.83
C PHE A 487 8.13 11.18 -4.32
N ALA A 488 7.60 11.37 -3.12
CA ALA A 488 6.59 10.47 -2.55
C ALA A 488 5.39 11.22 -1.97
N ARG A 489 4.19 10.61 -2.05
CA ARG A 489 2.96 11.03 -1.38
C ARG A 489 2.28 9.82 -0.77
N LEU A 490 1.91 9.92 0.50
CA LEU A 490 0.94 9.02 1.12
C LEU A 490 -0.39 9.76 1.26
N PHE A 491 -1.40 9.32 0.56
CA PHE A 491 -2.77 9.78 0.73
C PHE A 491 -3.53 8.85 1.66
N VAL A 492 -4.15 9.43 2.69
CA VAL A 492 -4.95 8.70 3.65
C VAL A 492 -6.41 9.08 3.47
N ILE A 493 -7.26 8.08 3.25
CA ILE A 493 -8.70 8.28 3.11
C ILE A 493 -9.36 7.70 4.37
N PRO A 494 -9.87 8.56 5.26
CA PRO A 494 -10.53 8.11 6.48
C PRO A 494 -11.74 7.23 6.19
N GLN A 495 -11.98 6.24 7.05
CA GLN A 495 -13.15 5.37 7.07
C GLN A 495 -13.41 4.56 5.77
N VAL A 496 -12.43 4.44 4.87
CA VAL A 496 -12.54 3.51 3.74
C VAL A 496 -11.73 2.25 3.98
N GLY A 497 -12.23 1.13 3.47
CA GLY A 497 -11.62 -0.20 3.64
C GLY A 497 -10.63 -0.56 2.53
N HIS A 498 -10.30 -1.84 2.44
CA HIS A 498 -9.29 -2.43 1.54
C HIS A 498 -9.50 -2.12 0.05
N GLY A 499 -10.75 -1.93 -0.38
CA GLY A 499 -11.10 -1.52 -1.75
C GLY A 499 -11.03 -0.02 -2.01
N LEU A 500 -10.53 0.79 -1.08
CA LEU A 500 -10.59 2.24 -1.08
C LEU A 500 -12.02 2.77 -1.27
N ARG A 501 -12.99 2.10 -0.64
CA ARG A 501 -14.41 2.49 -0.57
C ARG A 501 -14.91 2.25 0.84
N GLY A 502 -15.88 3.06 1.28
CA GLY A 502 -16.46 2.93 2.60
C GLY A 502 -17.69 3.82 2.77
N ASN A 503 -18.31 3.68 3.94
CA ASN A 503 -19.43 4.50 4.37
C ASN A 503 -19.14 5.05 5.77
N ASN A 504 -19.78 6.16 6.13
CA ASN A 504 -19.80 6.62 7.51
C ASN A 504 -20.52 5.61 8.41
N TYR A 505 -20.24 5.65 9.70
CA TYR A 505 -21.01 4.87 10.66
C TYR A 505 -22.45 5.39 10.76
N SER A 506 -23.37 4.53 11.17
CA SER A 506 -24.78 4.88 11.36
C SER A 506 -25.07 5.64 12.65
N VAL A 507 -24.06 5.83 13.50
CA VAL A 507 -24.15 6.49 14.81
C VAL A 507 -22.98 7.45 14.94
N ASP A 508 -23.27 8.69 15.38
CA ASP A 508 -22.25 9.70 15.62
C ASP A 508 -21.67 9.62 17.04
N GLY A 509 -20.73 10.53 17.35
CA GLY A 509 -20.05 10.61 18.64
C GLY A 509 -20.94 10.94 19.83
N GLU A 510 -22.13 11.47 19.59
CA GLU A 510 -23.15 11.77 20.61
C GLU A 510 -24.19 10.65 20.76
N GLY A 511 -24.03 9.55 19.99
CA GLY A 511 -24.94 8.40 20.01
C GLY A 511 -26.21 8.60 19.18
N ARG A 512 -26.29 9.64 18.36
CA ARG A 512 -27.42 9.90 17.48
C ARG A 512 -27.33 9.03 16.22
N THR A 513 -28.46 8.47 15.79
CA THR A 513 -28.56 7.77 14.51
C THR A 513 -28.46 8.79 13.36
N ILE A 514 -27.56 8.55 12.44
CA ILE A 514 -27.31 9.40 11.26
C ILE A 514 -27.43 8.57 9.98
N PRO A 515 -27.79 9.20 8.84
CA PRO A 515 -27.86 8.52 7.56
C PRO A 515 -26.50 7.95 7.15
N VAL A 516 -26.47 6.69 6.74
CA VAL A 516 -25.28 6.07 6.16
C VAL A 516 -25.16 6.48 4.70
N GLY A 517 -23.98 6.88 4.29
CA GLY A 517 -23.68 7.28 2.92
C GLY A 517 -22.22 7.02 2.53
N PRO A 518 -21.94 7.00 1.23
CA PRO A 518 -20.59 6.73 0.75
C PRO A 518 -19.63 7.87 1.12
N ILE A 519 -18.40 7.48 1.47
CA ILE A 519 -17.30 8.41 1.69
C ILE A 519 -16.64 8.73 0.34
N PRO A 520 -16.41 10.00 0.03
CA PRO A 520 -15.66 10.38 -1.17
C PRO A 520 -14.27 9.75 -1.21
N SER A 521 -13.97 9.00 -2.27
CA SER A 521 -12.72 8.24 -2.37
C SER A 521 -12.25 8.00 -3.82
N VAL A 522 -13.01 8.46 -4.81
CA VAL A 522 -12.70 8.22 -6.23
C VAL A 522 -11.72 9.27 -6.75
N PHE A 523 -10.58 8.80 -7.26
CA PHE A 523 -9.55 9.60 -7.95
C PHE A 523 -8.71 8.72 -8.89
N ASP A 524 -8.12 9.33 -9.93
CA ASP A 524 -7.22 8.63 -10.86
C ASP A 524 -5.76 8.76 -10.39
N ARG A 525 -5.34 7.83 -9.53
CA ARG A 525 -3.98 7.79 -8.98
C ARG A 525 -2.90 7.51 -10.04
N VAL A 526 -3.27 6.75 -11.08
CA VAL A 526 -2.34 6.45 -12.17
C VAL A 526 -2.11 7.68 -13.03
N GLN A 527 -3.15 8.47 -13.28
CA GLN A 527 -2.99 9.74 -13.99
C GLN A 527 -2.15 10.73 -13.20
N LEU A 528 -2.38 10.85 -11.88
CA LEU A 528 -1.54 11.68 -11.01
C LEU A 528 -0.06 11.26 -11.08
N LEU A 529 0.21 9.96 -11.09
CA LEU A 529 1.57 9.43 -11.19
C LEU A 529 2.21 9.72 -12.56
N ILE A 530 1.48 9.51 -13.66
CA ILE A 530 1.94 9.82 -15.02
C ILE A 530 2.27 11.31 -15.15
N ASP A 531 1.39 12.19 -14.68
CA ASP A 531 1.61 13.63 -14.74
C ASP A 531 2.85 14.04 -13.94
N TRP A 532 3.09 13.39 -12.81
CA TRP A 532 4.27 13.66 -11.99
C TRP A 532 5.56 13.16 -12.67
N VAL A 533 5.58 11.92 -13.17
CA VAL A 533 6.76 11.32 -13.82
C VAL A 533 7.09 12.01 -15.14
N GLU A 534 6.10 12.16 -16.03
CA GLU A 534 6.34 12.55 -17.41
C GLU A 534 6.31 14.06 -17.63
N ARG A 535 5.55 14.78 -16.81
CA ARG A 535 5.29 16.21 -16.98
C ARG A 535 5.85 17.06 -15.82
N GLY A 536 6.35 16.41 -14.77
CA GLY A 536 6.83 17.09 -13.56
C GLY A 536 5.72 17.80 -12.76
N ILE A 537 4.45 17.48 -13.03
CA ILE A 537 3.31 18.06 -12.31
C ILE A 537 3.15 17.30 -10.99
N THR A 538 3.67 17.87 -9.92
CA THR A 538 3.62 17.27 -8.58
C THR A 538 2.18 17.21 -8.08
N PRO A 539 1.69 16.06 -7.55
CA PRO A 539 0.41 15.99 -6.87
C PRO A 539 0.36 16.98 -5.70
N GLY A 540 -0.74 17.70 -5.57
CA GLY A 540 -0.96 18.60 -4.43
C GLY A 540 -0.93 17.83 -3.10
N LYS A 541 -0.75 18.54 -1.99
CA LYS A 541 -0.92 17.97 -0.63
C LYS A 541 -2.39 17.65 -0.33
N SER A 542 -3.29 18.12 -1.17
CA SER A 542 -4.72 17.87 -1.15
C SER A 542 -5.19 17.54 -2.56
N VAL A 543 -5.93 16.45 -2.71
CA VAL A 543 -6.60 16.04 -3.95
C VAL A 543 -8.08 15.92 -3.67
N ILE A 544 -8.94 16.51 -4.50
CA ILE A 544 -10.38 16.36 -4.32
C ILE A 544 -10.79 14.96 -4.77
N VAL A 545 -11.47 14.25 -3.89
CA VAL A 545 -12.08 12.95 -4.13
C VAL A 545 -13.60 13.06 -4.10
N THR A 546 -14.28 12.16 -4.80
CA THR A 546 -15.73 12.22 -4.98
C THR A 546 -16.43 10.91 -4.63
N ALA A 547 -17.72 10.99 -4.30
CA ALA A 547 -18.66 9.88 -4.22
C ALA A 547 -20.05 10.40 -4.61
N GLY A 548 -20.46 10.17 -5.85
CA GLY A 548 -21.66 10.80 -6.41
C GLY A 548 -21.52 12.33 -6.45
N ASP A 549 -22.44 13.03 -5.81
CA ASP A 549 -22.48 14.49 -5.67
C ASP A 549 -21.61 15.03 -4.50
N LYS A 550 -21.13 14.14 -3.63
CA LYS A 550 -20.28 14.52 -2.51
C LYS A 550 -18.83 14.64 -2.93
N SER A 551 -18.11 15.58 -2.34
CA SER A 551 -16.67 15.76 -2.51
C SER A 551 -16.01 16.18 -1.21
N MET A 552 -14.76 15.77 -1.03
CA MET A 552 -13.92 16.21 0.10
C MET A 552 -12.44 16.20 -0.29
N PRO A 553 -11.57 16.90 0.45
CA PRO A 553 -10.14 16.80 0.23
C PRO A 553 -9.60 15.48 0.80
N MET A 554 -8.91 14.71 -0.02
CA MET A 554 -8.03 13.63 0.41
C MET A 554 -6.66 14.24 0.72
N CYS A 555 -6.21 14.11 1.96
CA CYS A 555 -5.02 14.78 2.44
C CYS A 555 -3.77 13.89 2.37
N SER A 556 -2.65 14.50 2.01
CA SER A 556 -1.35 13.84 2.13
C SER A 556 -0.91 13.81 3.59
N TYR A 557 -0.52 12.62 4.07
CA TYR A 557 -0.02 12.41 5.45
C TYR A 557 1.12 13.39 5.80
N PRO A 558 1.14 13.95 7.02
CA PRO A 558 0.29 13.65 8.19
C PRO A 558 -0.98 14.50 8.28
N ALA A 559 -1.33 15.26 7.25
CA ALA A 559 -2.55 16.04 7.26
C ALA A 559 -3.81 15.15 7.15
N PHE A 560 -4.91 15.65 7.72
CA PHE A 560 -6.21 15.01 7.69
C PHE A 560 -7.30 16.03 7.31
N PRO A 561 -8.46 15.59 6.81
CA PRO A 561 -9.61 16.48 6.58
C PRO A 561 -10.12 17.07 7.90
N ARG A 562 -10.03 18.37 8.07
CA ARG A 562 -10.57 19.12 9.22
C ARG A 562 -11.74 19.98 8.78
N TYR A 563 -12.85 19.88 9.51
CA TYR A 563 -14.03 20.70 9.27
C TYR A 563 -13.95 22.02 10.02
N ALA A 564 -14.11 23.13 9.31
CA ALA A 564 -14.22 24.47 9.89
C ALA A 564 -14.95 25.39 8.91
N GLY A 565 -15.79 26.29 9.42
CA GLY A 565 -16.49 27.27 8.60
C GLY A 565 -17.39 26.69 7.50
N GLY A 566 -17.97 25.50 7.70
CA GLY A 566 -18.88 24.86 6.75
C GLY A 566 -18.21 24.01 5.66
N SER A 567 -16.89 23.79 5.73
CA SER A 567 -16.15 23.02 4.71
C SER A 567 -14.97 22.24 5.30
N PHE A 568 -14.53 21.20 4.59
CA PHE A 568 -13.31 20.46 4.91
C PHE A 568 -12.09 21.08 4.24
N SER A 569 -10.98 21.10 4.98
CA SER A 569 -9.65 21.44 4.47
C SER A 569 -8.59 20.54 5.10
N CYS A 570 -7.43 20.39 4.45
CA CYS A 570 -6.35 19.59 5.02
C CYS A 570 -5.63 20.36 6.13
N ALA A 571 -5.55 19.75 7.33
CA ALA A 571 -4.84 20.29 8.48
C ALA A 571 -3.89 19.24 9.07
N GLU A 572 -2.79 19.68 9.67
CA GLU A 572 -1.82 18.77 10.30
C GLU A 572 -2.02 18.69 11.83
N ARG A 573 -2.77 19.60 12.42
CA ARG A 573 -3.14 19.68 13.86
C ARG A 573 -4.45 20.44 14.03
#